data_c988b6e9d27703a7a906cdff3d624eb3
#
_entry.id   c988b6e9d27703a7a906cdff3d624eb3
#
_cell.length_a   1.000
_cell.length_b   1.000
_cell.length_c   1.000
_cell.angle_alpha   90.00
_cell.angle_beta   90.00
_cell.angle_gamma   90.00
#
_symmetry.space_group_name_H-M   'P 1'
#
loop_
_entity.id
_entity.type
_entity.pdbx_description
1 polymer ?
#
loop_
_entity_poly.entity_id
_entity_poly.type
_entity_poly.pdbx_seq_one_letter_code
_entity_poly.pdbx_strand_id
1 'polypeptide(L)'
;MIMSIMKKTLFLLSLLVLMLSQAVVAQSVRQQLLSRLQQLQVHGYMFGHQDDPFYGLTWQWERGRSDVKETSGDYPAVMGFDLGGIEMGDEKNLDSVPFARIREELLAHHRRGGIVTLSWHPRNPYTGGTAWDNQDTIVVQSILPGGLHHRKFLGWMKNVRNFLSALKDEQRQPVPIIFRPWHENNGAWFWWGAKQCTPREFHALWCMLQDYLLSEGFDNLVWSYSPNLDGNCSEQQFLERYPGDDRVDLIGLDAYQWGTEEDYVQQLNADLKMLTAYAVNHGKLLALTECGLKNLPDPTWWTRVLKPQLDRYPLSYFLVWRNAKHEFFGPAPGEKNAVYFNEMVRSDNVLMLKDIKK
;
A
#
# COMPACT_ATOMS: atom_id res chain seq x y z
N MET A 1 -48.48 46.82 8.90
CA MET A 1 -48.64 45.35 8.78
C MET A 1 -47.74 44.76 7.70
N ILE A 2 -47.71 45.31 6.49
CA ILE A 2 -46.91 44.83 5.34
C ILE A 2 -45.38 44.89 5.62
N MET A 3 -44.85 45.94 6.23
CA MET A 3 -43.44 46.11 6.57
C MET A 3 -42.94 45.12 7.64
N SER A 4 -43.81 44.61 8.53
CA SER A 4 -43.47 43.63 9.55
C SER A 4 -43.38 42.22 8.94
N ILE A 5 -44.21 41.95 7.92
CA ILE A 5 -44.19 40.67 7.20
C ILE A 5 -42.92 40.59 6.33
N MET A 6 -42.56 41.63 5.61
CA MET A 6 -41.34 41.70 4.80
C MET A 6 -40.06 41.51 5.64
N LYS A 7 -40.00 42.11 6.84
CA LYS A 7 -38.84 41.91 7.74
C LYS A 7 -38.75 40.48 8.27
N LYS A 8 -39.85 39.82 8.58
CA LYS A 8 -39.89 38.42 8.99
C LYS A 8 -39.49 37.46 7.84
N THR A 9 -39.95 37.76 6.62
CA THR A 9 -39.59 36.94 5.43
C THR A 9 -38.12 37.11 5.07
N LEU A 10 -37.55 38.33 5.15
CA LEU A 10 -36.11 38.54 4.95
C LEU A 10 -35.26 37.86 6.02
N PHE A 11 -35.71 37.86 7.28
CA PHE A 11 -35.00 37.18 8.37
C PHE A 11 -35.06 35.68 8.24
N LEU A 12 -36.18 35.10 7.80
CA LEU A 12 -36.32 33.68 7.50
C LEU A 12 -35.47 33.25 6.27
N LEU A 13 -35.42 34.09 5.22
CA LEU A 13 -34.51 33.83 4.08
C LEU A 13 -33.04 33.92 4.48
N SER A 14 -32.66 34.86 5.34
CA SER A 14 -31.28 34.95 5.81
C SER A 14 -30.90 33.78 6.73
N LEU A 15 -31.82 33.26 7.55
CA LEU A 15 -31.60 32.02 8.32
C LEU A 15 -31.53 30.79 7.42
N LEU A 16 -32.35 30.73 6.36
CA LEU A 16 -32.29 29.62 5.39
C LEU A 16 -31.00 29.66 4.58
N VAL A 17 -30.49 30.82 4.20
CA VAL A 17 -29.21 31.02 3.53
C VAL A 17 -28.03 30.70 4.48
N LEU A 18 -28.15 30.99 5.79
CA LEU A 18 -27.16 30.56 6.79
C LEU A 18 -27.23 29.05 7.10
N MET A 19 -28.40 28.43 7.01
CA MET A 19 -28.53 26.96 7.14
C MET A 19 -28.10 26.22 5.87
N LEU A 20 -28.10 26.89 4.72
CA LEU A 20 -27.50 26.42 3.46
C LEU A 20 -26.02 26.76 3.35
N SER A 21 -25.41 27.46 4.32
CA SER A 21 -23.97 27.39 4.53
C SER A 21 -23.66 25.96 4.94
N GLN A 22 -23.51 25.11 3.93
CA GLN A 22 -23.14 23.73 3.98
C GLN A 22 -22.17 23.53 5.13
N ALA A 23 -22.54 22.70 6.07
CA ALA A 23 -21.53 21.96 6.81
C ALA A 23 -20.66 21.28 5.74
N VAL A 24 -19.54 21.89 5.39
CA VAL A 24 -18.48 21.22 4.65
C VAL A 24 -18.11 20.10 5.60
N VAL A 25 -18.70 18.93 5.36
CA VAL A 25 -18.31 17.72 6.09
C VAL A 25 -16.84 17.59 5.79
N ALA A 26 -16.02 17.86 6.80
CA ALA A 26 -14.57 17.73 6.63
C ALA A 26 -14.30 16.33 6.11
N GLN A 27 -13.64 16.24 4.95
CA GLN A 27 -13.27 14.96 4.38
C GLN A 27 -12.45 14.18 5.41
N SER A 28 -12.72 12.88 5.56
CA SER A 28 -11.90 12.02 6.40
C SER A 28 -10.45 12.01 5.89
N VAL A 29 -9.51 11.70 6.77
CA VAL A 29 -8.08 11.60 6.42
C VAL A 29 -7.86 10.63 5.25
N ARG A 30 -8.61 9.51 5.23
CA ARG A 30 -8.64 8.56 4.11
C ARG A 30 -9.07 9.21 2.80
N GLN A 31 -10.18 9.97 2.81
CA GLN A 31 -10.67 10.65 1.61
C GLN A 31 -9.70 11.72 1.10
N GLN A 32 -9.02 12.42 2.01
CA GLN A 32 -7.98 13.38 1.63
C GLN A 32 -6.80 12.68 0.92
N LEU A 33 -6.35 11.51 1.42
CA LEU A 33 -5.31 10.73 0.74
C LEU A 33 -5.79 10.24 -0.62
N LEU A 34 -7.00 9.69 -0.73
CA LEU A 34 -7.57 9.25 -2.01
C LEU A 34 -7.64 10.38 -3.03
N SER A 35 -8.14 11.55 -2.64
CA SER A 35 -8.19 12.73 -3.51
C SER A 35 -6.79 13.17 -3.94
N ARG A 36 -5.82 13.12 -3.04
CA ARG A 36 -4.43 13.45 -3.36
C ARG A 36 -3.82 12.46 -4.35
N LEU A 37 -4.04 11.16 -4.16
CA LEU A 37 -3.58 10.12 -5.09
C LEU A 37 -4.17 10.33 -6.49
N GLN A 38 -5.47 10.63 -6.60
CA GLN A 38 -6.14 10.94 -7.86
C GLN A 38 -5.56 12.19 -8.55
N GLN A 39 -5.27 13.25 -7.79
CA GLN A 39 -4.66 14.46 -8.33
C GLN A 39 -3.24 14.21 -8.84
N LEU A 40 -2.43 13.46 -8.11
CA LEU A 40 -1.06 13.13 -8.50
C LEU A 40 -1.03 12.23 -9.74
N GLN A 41 -1.93 11.28 -9.85
CA GLN A 41 -2.05 10.34 -10.98
C GLN A 41 -2.26 11.06 -12.34
N VAL A 42 -2.83 12.28 -12.34
CA VAL A 42 -2.98 13.10 -13.57
C VAL A 42 -1.62 13.57 -14.10
N HIS A 43 -0.62 13.71 -13.23
CA HIS A 43 0.72 14.17 -13.59
C HIS A 43 1.69 13.03 -13.87
N GLY A 44 1.39 11.81 -13.41
CA GLY A 44 2.24 10.65 -13.58
C GLY A 44 2.04 9.64 -12.45
N TYR A 45 3.01 8.76 -12.28
CA TYR A 45 3.01 7.73 -11.24
C TYR A 45 4.20 7.92 -10.29
N MET A 46 3.97 7.69 -9.01
CA MET A 46 5.00 7.88 -7.99
C MET A 46 5.94 6.69 -7.92
N PHE A 47 7.23 6.96 -7.70
CA PHE A 47 8.21 5.94 -7.36
C PHE A 47 8.14 5.60 -5.86
N GLY A 48 8.10 4.31 -5.56
CA GLY A 48 8.11 3.77 -4.20
C GLY A 48 9.26 2.79 -3.95
N HIS A 49 9.70 2.72 -2.69
CA HIS A 49 10.72 1.77 -2.25
C HIS A 49 10.38 1.20 -0.88
N GLN A 50 10.53 -0.13 -0.74
CA GLN A 50 10.33 -0.83 0.53
C GLN A 50 11.53 -0.65 1.45
N ASP A 51 11.30 -0.34 2.73
CA ASP A 51 12.29 -0.27 3.81
C ASP A 51 13.49 0.67 3.53
N ASP A 52 13.34 1.64 2.63
CA ASP A 52 14.38 2.55 2.15
C ASP A 52 15.27 3.18 3.24
N PRO A 53 14.77 3.59 4.43
CA PRO A 53 15.57 4.30 5.42
C PRO A 53 16.28 3.40 6.44
N PHE A 54 16.25 2.08 6.30
CA PHE A 54 16.77 1.18 7.33
C PHE A 54 18.07 0.50 6.94
N TYR A 55 18.17 0.12 5.70
CA TYR A 55 19.34 -0.56 5.14
C TYR A 55 19.35 -0.41 3.62
N GLY A 56 20.54 -0.54 3.06
CA GLY A 56 20.78 -0.52 1.63
C GLY A 56 21.75 -1.62 1.23
N LEU A 57 22.27 -1.55 0.01
CA LEU A 57 23.19 -2.54 -0.53
C LEU A 57 24.48 -2.65 0.30
N THR A 58 25.00 -1.53 0.80
CA THR A 58 26.32 -1.47 1.46
C THR A 58 26.28 -0.98 2.91
N TRP A 59 25.09 -0.64 3.44
CA TRP A 59 24.93 -0.06 4.76
C TRP A 59 23.71 -0.61 5.47
N GLN A 60 23.67 -0.45 6.79
CA GLN A 60 22.55 -0.87 7.63
C GLN A 60 22.46 0.02 8.88
N TRP A 61 21.24 0.39 9.25
CA TRP A 61 20.89 1.14 10.48
C TRP A 61 21.41 2.57 10.58
N GLU A 62 22.02 3.13 9.53
CA GLU A 62 22.50 4.51 9.50
C GLU A 62 21.32 5.47 9.27
N ARG A 63 21.17 6.46 10.16
CA ARG A 63 20.05 7.41 10.08
C ARG A 63 20.23 8.40 8.93
N GLY A 64 19.12 8.69 8.24
CA GLY A 64 19.09 9.67 7.15
C GLY A 64 19.68 9.19 5.84
N ARG A 65 20.12 7.93 5.78
CA ARG A 65 20.57 7.30 4.52
C ARG A 65 19.40 6.73 3.75
N SER A 66 19.57 6.62 2.46
CA SER A 66 18.66 6.03 1.49
C SER A 66 19.44 5.81 0.21
N ASP A 67 19.46 4.56 -0.28
CA ASP A 67 20.10 4.24 -1.56
C ASP A 67 19.45 5.03 -2.71
N VAL A 68 18.14 5.20 -2.66
CA VAL A 68 17.37 5.97 -3.65
C VAL A 68 17.81 7.43 -3.65
N LYS A 69 17.85 8.07 -2.47
CA LYS A 69 18.27 9.47 -2.34
C LYS A 69 19.71 9.67 -2.72
N GLU A 70 20.61 8.79 -2.29
CA GLU A 70 22.04 8.88 -2.61
C GLU A 70 22.29 8.68 -4.11
N THR A 71 21.42 7.93 -4.80
CA THR A 71 21.51 7.72 -6.25
C THR A 71 20.89 8.86 -7.04
N SER A 72 19.67 9.33 -6.68
CA SER A 72 18.87 10.27 -7.48
C SER A 72 18.87 11.71 -6.98
N GLY A 73 19.37 11.94 -5.77
CA GLY A 73 19.30 13.24 -5.10
C GLY A 73 17.99 13.50 -4.35
N ASP A 74 17.02 12.57 -4.38
CA ASP A 74 15.72 12.71 -3.69
C ASP A 74 15.24 11.37 -3.12
N TYR A 75 14.37 11.45 -2.11
CA TYR A 75 13.71 10.27 -1.54
C TYR A 75 12.63 9.73 -2.48
N PRO A 76 12.26 8.43 -2.35
CA PRO A 76 11.07 7.92 -3.02
C PRO A 76 9.82 8.70 -2.57
N ALA A 77 8.84 8.85 -3.44
CA ALA A 77 7.57 9.50 -3.12
C ALA A 77 6.71 8.64 -2.18
N VAL A 78 6.79 7.32 -2.33
CA VAL A 78 6.10 6.33 -1.50
C VAL A 78 7.13 5.50 -0.75
N MET A 79 6.99 5.37 0.57
CA MET A 79 7.79 4.45 1.37
C MET A 79 6.92 3.32 1.90
N GLY A 80 7.37 2.09 1.62
CA GLY A 80 6.77 0.88 2.16
C GLY A 80 7.47 0.41 3.42
N PHE A 81 6.67 -0.16 4.36
CA PHE A 81 7.15 -0.81 5.57
C PHE A 81 6.31 -2.06 5.85
N ASP A 82 6.84 -3.01 6.63
CA ASP A 82 6.13 -4.22 6.99
C ASP A 82 5.90 -4.36 8.49
N LEU A 83 4.73 -4.88 8.85
CA LEU A 83 4.30 -5.06 10.24
C LEU A 83 4.50 -6.49 10.77
N GLY A 84 5.06 -7.43 9.98
CA GLY A 84 5.23 -8.83 10.40
C GLY A 84 6.02 -8.94 11.71
N GLY A 85 5.46 -9.64 12.71
CA GLY A 85 5.99 -9.75 14.07
C GLY A 85 5.31 -8.84 15.09
N ILE A 86 4.69 -7.72 14.67
CA ILE A 86 3.98 -6.80 15.58
C ILE A 86 2.85 -7.53 16.33
N GLU A 87 2.20 -8.48 15.68
CA GLU A 87 1.12 -9.28 16.23
C GLU A 87 1.56 -10.11 17.43
N MET A 88 2.81 -10.52 17.46
CA MET A 88 3.41 -11.25 18.59
C MET A 88 3.83 -10.34 19.73
N GLY A 89 3.88 -9.03 19.52
CA GLY A 89 4.48 -8.08 20.44
C GLY A 89 6.01 -8.07 20.35
N ASP A 90 6.57 -8.52 19.24
CA ASP A 90 8.01 -8.48 18.98
C ASP A 90 8.50 -7.03 18.95
N GLU A 91 9.75 -6.79 19.30
CA GLU A 91 10.37 -5.45 19.22
C GLU A 91 10.78 -5.08 17.80
N LYS A 92 10.90 -6.07 16.91
CA LYS A 92 11.37 -5.94 15.53
C LYS A 92 10.46 -6.70 14.57
N ASN A 93 10.37 -6.18 13.35
CA ASN A 93 9.66 -6.89 12.29
C ASN A 93 10.46 -8.10 11.76
N LEU A 94 9.87 -8.80 10.79
CA LEU A 94 10.49 -9.97 10.14
C LEU A 94 11.85 -9.69 9.50
N ASP A 95 12.13 -8.45 9.10
CA ASP A 95 13.39 -7.99 8.53
C ASP A 95 14.36 -7.42 9.57
N SER A 96 14.08 -7.67 10.85
CA SER A 96 14.87 -7.21 12.00
C SER A 96 14.86 -5.69 12.21
N VAL A 97 13.93 -4.97 11.58
CA VAL A 97 13.74 -3.53 11.78
C VAL A 97 12.97 -3.28 13.08
N PRO A 98 13.51 -2.49 14.02
CA PRO A 98 12.78 -2.14 15.23
C PRO A 98 11.50 -1.35 14.91
N PHE A 99 10.35 -1.74 15.48
CA PHE A 99 9.07 -1.03 15.28
C PHE A 99 9.13 0.45 15.71
N ALA A 100 9.95 0.77 16.70
CA ALA A 100 10.21 2.15 17.07
C ALA A 100 10.83 2.95 15.92
N ARG A 101 11.75 2.33 15.14
CA ARG A 101 12.36 2.93 13.95
C ARG A 101 11.39 3.03 12.79
N ILE A 102 10.56 2.00 12.58
CA ILE A 102 9.50 2.05 11.55
C ILE A 102 8.59 3.25 11.83
N ARG A 103 8.12 3.41 13.07
CA ARG A 103 7.29 4.57 13.45
C ARG A 103 8.01 5.90 13.23
N GLU A 104 9.28 6.01 13.64
CA GLU A 104 10.08 7.24 13.48
C GLU A 104 10.21 7.65 12.01
N GLU A 105 10.62 6.73 11.14
CA GLU A 105 10.86 7.01 9.72
C GLU A 105 9.56 7.21 8.93
N LEU A 106 8.50 6.48 9.28
CA LEU A 106 7.16 6.68 8.73
C LEU A 106 6.67 8.11 9.01
N LEU A 107 6.74 8.56 10.25
CA LEU A 107 6.37 9.93 10.64
C LEU A 107 7.28 10.97 9.97
N ALA A 108 8.58 10.69 9.86
CA ALA A 108 9.52 11.57 9.17
C ALA A 108 9.20 11.68 7.67
N HIS A 109 8.86 10.57 7.01
CA HIS A 109 8.48 10.58 5.59
C HIS A 109 7.17 11.33 5.36
N HIS A 110 6.17 11.10 6.22
CA HIS A 110 4.92 11.86 6.20
C HIS A 110 5.15 13.37 6.35
N ARG A 111 5.99 13.80 7.32
CA ARG A 111 6.37 15.21 7.50
C ARG A 111 7.06 15.83 6.27
N ARG A 112 7.82 15.02 5.52
CA ARG A 112 8.41 15.46 4.25
C ARG A 112 7.38 15.62 3.13
N GLY A 113 6.13 15.24 3.36
CA GLY A 113 5.05 15.25 2.38
C GLY A 113 4.97 13.95 1.56
N GLY A 114 5.68 12.91 1.95
CA GLY A 114 5.65 11.60 1.31
C GLY A 114 4.38 10.80 1.64
N ILE A 115 4.16 9.74 0.89
CA ILE A 115 3.09 8.78 1.08
C ILE A 115 3.65 7.50 1.68
N VAL A 116 2.88 6.89 2.57
CA VAL A 116 3.28 5.68 3.31
C VAL A 116 2.36 4.53 2.95
N THR A 117 2.96 3.36 2.70
CA THR A 117 2.24 2.10 2.58
C THR A 117 2.73 1.09 3.62
N LEU A 118 1.80 0.33 4.19
CA LEU A 118 2.09 -0.73 5.15
C LEU A 118 1.59 -2.06 4.64
N SER A 119 2.48 -3.02 4.50
CA SER A 119 2.15 -4.44 4.35
C SER A 119 2.16 -5.15 5.72
N TRP A 120 1.61 -6.35 5.77
CA TRP A 120 1.64 -7.17 6.96
C TRP A 120 1.84 -8.63 6.59
N HIS A 121 2.99 -9.20 6.99
CA HIS A 121 3.33 -10.61 6.89
C HIS A 121 3.18 -11.29 8.27
N PRO A 122 1.96 -11.52 8.76
CA PRO A 122 1.79 -12.09 10.08
C PRO A 122 2.27 -13.53 10.13
N ARG A 123 2.77 -13.93 11.30
CA ARG A 123 3.08 -15.32 11.57
C ARG A 123 1.85 -16.20 11.40
N ASN A 124 2.05 -17.49 11.19
CA ASN A 124 0.94 -18.43 11.14
C ASN A 124 0.28 -18.56 12.53
N PRO A 125 -0.99 -18.16 12.70
CA PRO A 125 -1.63 -18.15 14.01
C PRO A 125 -1.95 -19.56 14.55
N TYR A 126 -1.98 -20.56 13.70
CA TYR A 126 -2.24 -21.96 14.07
C TYR A 126 -0.97 -22.65 14.58
N THR A 127 0.11 -22.58 13.81
CA THR A 127 1.38 -23.26 14.14
C THR A 127 2.35 -22.40 14.95
N GLY A 128 2.28 -21.07 14.84
CA GLY A 128 3.28 -20.13 15.34
C GLY A 128 4.48 -19.94 14.39
N GLY A 129 4.48 -20.58 13.22
CA GLY A 129 5.48 -20.44 12.18
C GLY A 129 5.47 -19.06 11.49
N THR A 130 6.18 -18.93 10.39
CA THR A 130 6.25 -17.68 9.61
C THR A 130 5.00 -17.49 8.73
N ALA A 131 4.91 -16.39 8.00
CA ALA A 131 3.89 -16.16 6.98
C ALA A 131 3.89 -17.23 5.88
N TRP A 132 5.06 -17.80 5.58
CA TRP A 132 5.28 -18.86 4.59
C TRP A 132 5.03 -20.29 5.11
N ASP A 133 4.66 -20.44 6.37
CA ASP A 133 4.23 -21.72 6.92
C ASP A 133 2.80 -22.04 6.47
N ASN A 134 2.68 -22.68 5.31
CA ASN A 134 1.46 -22.85 4.54
C ASN A 134 1.05 -24.33 4.37
N GLN A 135 1.49 -25.21 5.26
CA GLN A 135 1.19 -26.65 5.15
C GLN A 135 -0.25 -26.99 5.57
N ASP A 136 -0.82 -26.19 6.48
CA ASP A 136 -2.15 -26.43 7.01
C ASP A 136 -3.21 -25.58 6.30
N THR A 137 -4.29 -26.21 5.88
CA THR A 137 -5.41 -25.56 5.19
C THR A 137 -6.52 -25.07 6.14
N ILE A 138 -6.38 -25.32 7.45
CA ILE A 138 -7.37 -24.92 8.46
C ILE A 138 -7.02 -23.60 9.17
N VAL A 139 -5.90 -22.98 8.81
CA VAL A 139 -5.35 -21.79 9.50
C VAL A 139 -6.39 -20.68 9.53
N VAL A 140 -6.88 -20.26 8.37
CA VAL A 140 -7.88 -19.17 8.27
C VAL A 140 -9.16 -19.55 9.01
N GLN A 141 -9.70 -20.75 8.79
CA GLN A 141 -10.88 -21.22 9.49
C GLN A 141 -10.70 -21.16 11.03
N SER A 142 -9.51 -21.50 11.53
CA SER A 142 -9.24 -21.53 12.96
C SER A 142 -9.30 -20.18 13.65
N ILE A 143 -9.09 -19.09 12.91
CA ILE A 143 -9.06 -17.71 13.44
C ILE A 143 -10.34 -16.91 13.18
N LEU A 144 -11.22 -17.40 12.30
CA LEU A 144 -12.53 -16.78 12.09
C LEU A 144 -13.43 -16.92 13.33
N PRO A 145 -14.51 -16.13 13.45
CA PRO A 145 -15.46 -16.25 14.55
C PRO A 145 -15.95 -17.70 14.79
N GLY A 146 -15.78 -18.19 16.00
CA GLY A 146 -16.07 -19.57 16.37
C GLY A 146 -14.89 -20.54 16.20
N GLY A 147 -13.80 -20.14 15.57
CA GLY A 147 -12.59 -20.94 15.42
C GLY A 147 -11.74 -21.02 16.70
N LEU A 148 -10.95 -22.09 16.81
CA LEU A 148 -10.14 -22.40 18.00
C LEU A 148 -9.17 -21.28 18.39
N HIS A 149 -8.60 -20.60 17.39
CA HIS A 149 -7.59 -19.55 17.57
C HIS A 149 -8.16 -18.13 17.39
N HIS A 150 -9.49 -17.97 17.30
CA HIS A 150 -10.12 -16.65 17.11
C HIS A 150 -9.71 -15.64 18.20
N ARG A 151 -9.76 -16.03 19.49
CA ARG A 151 -9.36 -15.17 20.60
C ARG A 151 -7.88 -14.75 20.53
N LYS A 152 -6.99 -15.67 20.14
CA LYS A 152 -5.58 -15.38 19.92
C LYS A 152 -5.41 -14.31 18.82
N PHE A 153 -6.12 -14.48 17.70
CA PHE A 153 -6.03 -13.59 16.56
C PHE A 153 -6.62 -12.19 16.85
N LEU A 154 -7.68 -12.10 17.65
CA LEU A 154 -8.16 -10.81 18.18
C LEU A 154 -7.06 -10.07 18.96
N GLY A 155 -6.26 -10.79 19.76
CA GLY A 155 -5.09 -10.23 20.44
C GLY A 155 -4.05 -9.70 19.44
N TRP A 156 -3.83 -10.38 18.33
CA TRP A 156 -2.94 -9.96 17.25
C TRP A 156 -3.42 -8.69 16.57
N MET A 157 -4.69 -8.64 16.19
CA MET A 157 -5.30 -7.43 15.62
C MET A 157 -5.21 -6.24 16.59
N LYS A 158 -5.33 -6.46 17.90
CA LYS A 158 -5.14 -5.43 18.93
C LYS A 158 -3.70 -4.88 18.93
N ASN A 159 -2.69 -5.71 18.72
CA ASN A 159 -1.30 -5.25 18.63
C ASN A 159 -1.08 -4.39 17.39
N VAL A 160 -1.60 -4.80 16.21
CA VAL A 160 -1.62 -3.96 14.99
C VAL A 160 -2.32 -2.63 15.27
N ARG A 161 -3.50 -2.66 15.86
CA ARG A 161 -4.27 -1.47 16.24
C ARG A 161 -3.47 -0.53 17.15
N ASN A 162 -2.77 -1.07 18.15
CA ASN A 162 -1.95 -0.28 19.07
C ASN A 162 -0.81 0.43 18.34
N PHE A 163 -0.14 -0.24 17.41
CA PHE A 163 0.90 0.38 16.59
C PHE A 163 0.32 1.50 15.71
N LEU A 164 -0.75 1.24 14.98
CA LEU A 164 -1.43 2.24 14.13
C LEU A 164 -1.91 3.45 14.94
N SER A 165 -2.42 3.27 16.16
CA SER A 165 -2.87 4.35 17.05
C SER A 165 -1.75 5.31 17.45
N ALA A 166 -0.49 4.86 17.40
CA ALA A 166 0.68 5.68 17.72
C ALA A 166 1.18 6.50 16.51
N LEU A 167 0.63 6.27 15.31
CA LEU A 167 1.02 6.97 14.09
C LEU A 167 0.21 8.27 13.96
N LYS A 168 0.64 9.28 14.68
CA LYS A 168 0.05 10.62 14.69
C LYS A 168 1.08 11.67 14.34
N ASP A 169 0.67 12.65 13.56
CA ASP A 169 1.47 13.81 13.24
C ASP A 169 1.68 14.75 14.45
N GLU A 170 2.33 15.89 14.23
CA GLU A 170 2.61 16.90 15.27
C GLU A 170 1.33 17.56 15.81
N GLN A 171 0.27 17.59 15.01
CA GLN A 171 -1.06 18.08 15.38
C GLN A 171 -1.93 16.98 16.00
N ARG A 172 -1.35 15.81 16.27
CA ARG A 172 -2.01 14.60 16.81
C ARG A 172 -3.11 14.03 15.90
N GLN A 173 -3.09 14.38 14.61
CA GLN A 173 -3.96 13.78 13.62
C GLN A 173 -3.40 12.42 13.18
N PRO A 174 -4.24 11.41 12.89
CA PRO A 174 -3.77 10.13 12.37
C PRO A 174 -3.11 10.33 11.00
N VAL A 175 -1.97 9.68 10.81
CA VAL A 175 -1.27 9.70 9.51
C VAL A 175 -2.07 8.89 8.49
N PRO A 176 -2.33 9.43 7.29
CA PRO A 176 -2.96 8.68 6.21
C PRO A 176 -2.02 7.59 5.69
N ILE A 177 -2.52 6.36 5.56
CA ILE A 177 -1.72 5.18 5.24
C ILE A 177 -2.44 4.34 4.17
N ILE A 178 -1.71 3.89 3.16
CA ILE A 178 -2.15 2.81 2.27
C ILE A 178 -1.87 1.50 3.01
N PHE A 179 -2.91 0.83 3.49
CA PHE A 179 -2.79 -0.43 4.23
C PHE A 179 -3.09 -1.61 3.31
N ARG A 180 -2.13 -2.51 3.20
CA ARG A 180 -2.10 -3.63 2.25
C ARG A 180 -1.96 -4.97 2.99
N PRO A 181 -2.98 -5.41 3.73
CA PRO A 181 -2.99 -6.73 4.36
C PRO A 181 -3.29 -7.83 3.34
N TRP A 182 -2.88 -9.06 3.64
CA TRP A 182 -3.26 -10.27 2.90
C TRP A 182 -2.93 -10.20 1.40
N HIS A 183 -1.82 -9.52 1.04
CA HIS A 183 -1.35 -9.40 -0.33
C HIS A 183 -1.01 -10.79 -0.92
N GLU A 184 -0.91 -10.86 -2.24
CA GLU A 184 -0.59 -12.09 -2.98
C GLU A 184 -1.48 -13.29 -2.60
N ASN A 185 -2.72 -13.03 -2.21
CA ASN A 185 -3.66 -14.01 -1.67
C ASN A 185 -4.09 -15.11 -2.67
N ASN A 186 -3.90 -14.90 -3.95
CA ASN A 186 -4.14 -15.85 -5.01
C ASN A 186 -2.97 -16.83 -5.21
N GLY A 187 -1.80 -16.54 -4.64
CA GLY A 187 -0.66 -17.45 -4.58
C GLY A 187 -0.82 -18.58 -3.56
N ALA A 188 0.17 -19.45 -3.48
CA ALA A 188 0.15 -20.62 -2.62
C ALA A 188 1.24 -20.61 -1.53
N TRP A 189 1.97 -19.52 -1.39
CA TRP A 189 3.14 -19.42 -0.50
C TRP A 189 2.85 -18.86 0.88
N PHE A 190 1.74 -18.15 1.06
CA PHE A 190 1.32 -17.65 2.37
C PHE A 190 0.19 -18.50 2.96
N TRP A 191 0.07 -18.56 4.30
CA TRP A 191 -1.00 -19.30 4.98
C TRP A 191 -2.41 -18.75 4.71
N TRP A 192 -2.54 -17.53 4.16
CA TRP A 192 -3.82 -16.95 3.70
C TRP A 192 -4.05 -17.10 2.18
N GLY A 193 -3.19 -17.84 1.51
CA GLY A 193 -3.20 -18.01 0.06
C GLY A 193 -4.31 -18.91 -0.48
N ALA A 194 -4.41 -18.99 -1.80
CA ALA A 194 -5.51 -19.66 -2.49
C ALA A 194 -5.60 -21.17 -2.24
N LYS A 195 -4.47 -21.83 -1.92
CA LYS A 195 -4.47 -23.26 -1.58
C LYS A 195 -4.75 -23.53 -0.10
N GLN A 196 -4.66 -22.52 0.75
CA GLN A 196 -4.75 -22.65 2.20
C GLN A 196 -6.12 -22.25 2.74
N CYS A 197 -6.88 -21.45 2.00
CA CYS A 197 -8.25 -21.10 2.36
C CYS A 197 -9.14 -20.86 1.13
N THR A 198 -10.43 -21.10 1.31
CA THR A 198 -11.44 -20.83 0.28
C THR A 198 -11.61 -19.31 0.07
N PRO A 199 -12.16 -18.88 -1.09
CA PRO A 199 -12.53 -17.47 -1.29
C PRO A 199 -13.43 -16.90 -0.18
N ARG A 200 -14.40 -17.68 0.28
CA ARG A 200 -15.30 -17.28 1.37
C ARG A 200 -14.56 -17.04 2.70
N GLU A 201 -13.63 -17.90 3.04
CA GLU A 201 -12.79 -17.74 4.25
C GLU A 201 -11.89 -16.54 4.11
N PHE A 202 -11.31 -16.30 2.93
CA PHE A 202 -10.50 -15.11 2.67
C PHE A 202 -11.32 -13.81 2.81
N HIS A 203 -12.53 -13.77 2.24
CA HIS A 203 -13.43 -12.62 2.42
C HIS A 203 -13.76 -12.40 3.90
N ALA A 204 -14.04 -13.45 4.66
CA ALA A 204 -14.31 -13.35 6.08
C ALA A 204 -13.07 -12.84 6.86
N LEU A 205 -11.87 -13.27 6.49
CA LEU A 205 -10.60 -12.80 7.07
C LEU A 205 -10.40 -11.31 6.79
N TRP A 206 -10.61 -10.87 5.55
CA TRP A 206 -10.52 -9.47 5.16
C TRP A 206 -11.50 -8.60 5.95
N CYS A 207 -12.79 -8.97 5.92
CA CYS A 207 -13.84 -8.24 6.63
C CYS A 207 -13.58 -8.18 8.13
N MET A 208 -13.15 -9.28 8.75
CA MET A 208 -12.86 -9.33 10.18
C MET A 208 -11.80 -8.30 10.60
N LEU A 209 -10.71 -8.17 9.84
CA LEU A 209 -9.67 -7.19 10.12
C LEU A 209 -10.15 -5.75 9.88
N GLN A 210 -10.81 -5.53 8.74
CA GLN A 210 -11.28 -4.21 8.36
C GLN A 210 -12.36 -3.70 9.32
N ASP A 211 -13.37 -4.51 9.61
CA ASP A 211 -14.45 -4.14 10.53
C ASP A 211 -13.92 -3.88 11.94
N TYR A 212 -12.94 -4.68 12.39
CA TYR A 212 -12.27 -4.45 13.66
C TYR A 212 -11.59 -3.08 13.69
N LEU A 213 -10.75 -2.75 12.72
CA LEU A 213 -10.04 -1.47 12.70
C LEU A 213 -11.00 -0.29 12.50
N LEU A 214 -12.04 -0.42 11.68
CA LEU A 214 -13.07 0.61 11.53
C LEU A 214 -13.85 0.84 12.84
N SER A 215 -14.19 -0.23 13.59
CA SER A 215 -14.86 -0.12 14.89
C SER A 215 -14.00 0.55 15.96
N GLU A 216 -12.68 0.52 15.80
CA GLU A 216 -11.70 1.21 16.65
C GLU A 216 -11.40 2.66 16.17
N GLY A 217 -12.10 3.14 15.14
CA GLY A 217 -12.03 4.52 14.65
C GLY A 217 -10.93 4.81 13.63
N PHE A 218 -10.37 3.79 12.98
CA PHE A 218 -9.37 3.98 11.92
C PHE A 218 -10.02 4.35 10.59
N ASP A 219 -10.29 5.62 10.38
CA ASP A 219 -10.81 6.22 9.15
C ASP A 219 -9.71 6.85 8.26
N ASN A 220 -8.45 6.58 8.60
CA ASN A 220 -7.25 7.10 7.91
C ASN A 220 -6.57 6.06 7.02
N LEU A 221 -7.11 4.84 6.92
CA LEU A 221 -6.53 3.76 6.13
C LEU A 221 -7.17 3.68 4.75
N VAL A 222 -6.36 3.80 3.69
CA VAL A 222 -6.71 3.44 2.31
C VAL A 222 -6.44 1.94 2.15
N TRP A 223 -7.50 1.17 1.91
CA TRP A 223 -7.42 -0.29 1.83
C TRP A 223 -7.00 -0.73 0.44
N SER A 224 -5.85 -1.39 0.36
CA SER A 224 -5.27 -1.89 -0.88
C SER A 224 -5.35 -3.41 -0.96
N TYR A 225 -6.03 -3.91 -2.00
CA TYR A 225 -6.06 -5.33 -2.36
C TYR A 225 -5.08 -5.59 -3.49
N SER A 226 -4.05 -6.41 -3.24
CA SER A 226 -2.95 -6.66 -4.17
C SER A 226 -2.68 -8.14 -4.37
N PRO A 227 -3.27 -8.76 -5.39
CA PRO A 227 -2.92 -10.10 -5.82
C PRO A 227 -1.57 -10.12 -6.57
N ASN A 228 -0.99 -11.31 -6.68
CA ASN A 228 0.10 -11.63 -7.59
C ASN A 228 -0.49 -12.45 -8.75
N LEU A 229 -0.61 -11.83 -9.92
CA LEU A 229 -1.21 -12.46 -11.10
C LEU A 229 -0.11 -12.99 -12.04
N ASP A 230 -0.48 -13.85 -12.97
CA ASP A 230 0.44 -14.54 -13.88
C ASP A 230 0.19 -14.26 -15.37
N GLY A 231 -0.57 -13.18 -15.66
CA GLY A 231 -0.93 -12.77 -17.01
C GLY A 231 -2.07 -13.57 -17.65
N ASN A 232 -2.57 -14.60 -16.96
CA ASN A 232 -3.65 -15.47 -17.45
C ASN A 232 -4.95 -15.32 -16.64
N CYS A 233 -4.94 -14.45 -15.63
CA CYS A 233 -6.07 -14.25 -14.75
C CYS A 233 -7.20 -13.50 -15.46
N SER A 234 -8.37 -14.12 -15.54
CA SER A 234 -9.59 -13.43 -15.99
C SER A 234 -10.14 -12.53 -14.88
N GLU A 235 -10.95 -11.53 -15.25
CA GLU A 235 -11.68 -10.69 -14.28
C GLU A 235 -12.51 -11.55 -13.31
N GLN A 236 -13.18 -12.59 -13.80
CA GLN A 236 -13.95 -13.51 -12.95
C GLN A 236 -13.08 -14.18 -11.88
N GLN A 237 -11.89 -14.65 -12.24
CA GLN A 237 -10.94 -15.26 -11.29
C GLN A 237 -10.39 -14.23 -10.29
N PHE A 238 -10.09 -13.00 -10.74
CA PHE A 238 -9.74 -11.90 -9.86
C PHE A 238 -10.84 -11.64 -8.81
N LEU A 239 -12.11 -11.62 -9.25
CA LEU A 239 -13.26 -11.34 -8.39
C LEU A 239 -13.56 -12.45 -7.39
N GLU A 240 -13.11 -13.69 -7.60
CA GLU A 240 -13.33 -14.79 -6.66
C GLU A 240 -12.86 -14.47 -5.24
N ARG A 241 -11.74 -13.76 -5.13
CA ARG A 241 -11.13 -13.39 -3.84
C ARG A 241 -11.19 -11.89 -3.54
N TYR A 242 -11.66 -11.08 -4.48
CA TYR A 242 -11.79 -9.63 -4.29
C TYR A 242 -12.85 -9.30 -3.23
N PRO A 243 -12.50 -8.55 -2.16
CA PRO A 243 -13.41 -8.33 -1.03
C PRO A 243 -14.66 -7.51 -1.35
N GLY A 244 -14.68 -6.83 -2.49
CA GLY A 244 -15.78 -5.96 -2.93
C GLY A 244 -15.41 -4.49 -2.98
N ASP A 245 -16.15 -3.74 -3.79
CA ASP A 245 -15.87 -2.32 -4.03
C ASP A 245 -16.09 -1.43 -2.80
N ASP A 246 -16.95 -1.82 -1.90
CA ASP A 246 -17.19 -1.14 -0.63
C ASP A 246 -16.05 -1.36 0.38
N ARG A 247 -15.20 -2.34 0.13
CA ARG A 247 -14.10 -2.77 1.00
C ARG A 247 -12.72 -2.36 0.51
N VAL A 248 -12.56 -2.08 -0.78
CA VAL A 248 -11.26 -1.78 -1.42
C VAL A 248 -11.27 -0.38 -2.01
N ASP A 249 -10.24 0.39 -1.73
CA ASP A 249 -10.03 1.73 -2.28
C ASP A 249 -9.07 1.73 -3.45
N LEU A 250 -8.01 0.91 -3.35
CA LEU A 250 -6.92 0.82 -4.29
C LEU A 250 -6.71 -0.65 -4.68
N ILE A 251 -6.71 -0.90 -5.98
CA ILE A 251 -6.33 -2.19 -6.55
C ILE A 251 -4.83 -2.18 -6.76
N GLY A 252 -4.14 -3.13 -6.15
CA GLY A 252 -2.72 -3.36 -6.33
C GLY A 252 -2.44 -4.52 -7.27
N LEU A 253 -1.21 -4.60 -7.73
CA LEU A 253 -0.62 -5.77 -8.39
C LEU A 253 0.78 -5.98 -7.84
N ASP A 254 1.12 -7.20 -7.46
CA ASP A 254 2.49 -7.59 -7.11
C ASP A 254 3.04 -8.43 -8.26
N ALA A 255 4.07 -7.93 -8.96
CA ALA A 255 4.60 -8.56 -10.16
C ALA A 255 6.12 -8.43 -10.28
N TYR A 256 6.83 -9.52 -10.08
CA TYR A 256 8.29 -9.60 -10.17
C TYR A 256 8.74 -10.30 -11.45
N GLN A 257 9.88 -9.89 -11.98
CA GLN A 257 10.52 -10.60 -13.08
C GLN A 257 11.35 -11.77 -12.56
N TRP A 258 10.76 -12.96 -12.53
CA TRP A 258 11.46 -14.22 -12.16
C TRP A 258 11.93 -15.02 -13.36
N GLY A 259 11.35 -14.80 -14.54
CA GLY A 259 11.63 -15.48 -15.79
C GLY A 259 12.29 -14.57 -16.83
N THR A 260 12.01 -14.86 -18.10
CA THR A 260 12.49 -14.02 -19.20
C THR A 260 11.85 -12.63 -19.17
N GLU A 261 12.48 -11.69 -19.85
CA GLU A 261 11.92 -10.35 -20.03
C GLU A 261 10.61 -10.39 -20.82
N GLU A 262 10.57 -11.20 -21.86
CA GLU A 262 9.39 -11.34 -22.72
C GLU A 262 8.18 -11.84 -21.92
N ASP A 263 8.37 -12.88 -21.11
CA ASP A 263 7.32 -13.43 -20.25
C ASP A 263 6.84 -12.37 -19.24
N TYR A 264 7.77 -11.67 -18.58
CA TYR A 264 7.43 -10.62 -17.62
C TYR A 264 6.63 -9.50 -18.26
N VAL A 265 7.09 -8.97 -19.41
CA VAL A 265 6.41 -7.90 -20.12
C VAL A 265 5.02 -8.35 -20.58
N GLN A 266 4.88 -9.57 -21.07
CA GLN A 266 3.59 -10.11 -21.50
C GLN A 266 2.63 -10.24 -20.30
N GLN A 267 3.05 -10.86 -19.21
CA GLN A 267 2.25 -11.05 -18.00
C GLN A 267 1.85 -9.71 -17.39
N LEU A 268 2.82 -8.81 -17.15
CA LEU A 268 2.56 -7.49 -16.57
C LEU A 268 1.53 -6.70 -17.39
N ASN A 269 1.65 -6.70 -18.73
CA ASN A 269 0.69 -5.98 -19.57
C ASN A 269 -0.70 -6.63 -19.58
N ALA A 270 -0.80 -7.95 -19.56
CA ALA A 270 -2.10 -8.64 -19.50
C ALA A 270 -2.83 -8.29 -18.21
N ASP A 271 -2.12 -8.36 -17.08
CA ASP A 271 -2.68 -8.09 -15.76
C ASP A 271 -3.04 -6.61 -15.59
N LEU A 272 -2.13 -5.69 -15.91
CA LEU A 272 -2.40 -4.25 -15.82
C LEU A 272 -3.53 -3.82 -16.73
N LYS A 273 -3.67 -4.41 -17.92
CA LYS A 273 -4.79 -4.13 -18.83
C LYS A 273 -6.13 -4.53 -18.23
N MET A 274 -6.21 -5.73 -17.67
CA MET A 274 -7.43 -6.25 -17.04
C MET A 274 -7.78 -5.41 -15.80
N LEU A 275 -6.80 -5.19 -14.89
CA LEU A 275 -7.01 -4.43 -13.67
C LEU A 275 -7.34 -2.96 -13.94
N THR A 276 -6.74 -2.34 -14.97
CA THR A 276 -7.09 -0.97 -15.38
C THR A 276 -8.54 -0.88 -15.83
N ALA A 277 -8.99 -1.81 -16.67
CA ALA A 277 -10.38 -1.82 -17.11
C ALA A 277 -11.35 -1.93 -15.93
N TYR A 278 -11.06 -2.82 -15.00
CA TYR A 278 -11.86 -2.96 -13.79
C TYR A 278 -11.81 -1.70 -12.92
N ALA A 279 -10.61 -1.19 -12.62
CA ALA A 279 -10.44 -0.01 -11.76
C ALA A 279 -11.17 1.22 -12.30
N VAL A 280 -11.07 1.50 -13.61
CA VAL A 280 -11.75 2.63 -14.26
C VAL A 280 -13.26 2.48 -14.18
N ASN A 281 -13.80 1.29 -14.46
CA ASN A 281 -15.24 1.03 -14.45
C ASN A 281 -15.84 1.10 -13.03
N HIS A 282 -15.03 0.87 -12.00
CA HIS A 282 -15.46 0.83 -10.60
C HIS A 282 -14.96 2.03 -9.76
N GLY A 283 -14.34 3.02 -10.41
CA GLY A 283 -13.85 4.23 -9.75
C GLY A 283 -12.74 3.96 -8.71
N LYS A 284 -11.90 2.94 -8.96
CA LYS A 284 -10.78 2.58 -8.08
C LYS A 284 -9.47 3.16 -8.57
N LEU A 285 -8.55 3.38 -7.64
CA LEU A 285 -7.15 3.64 -7.97
C LEU A 285 -6.43 2.33 -8.29
N LEU A 286 -5.36 2.41 -9.09
CA LEU A 286 -4.52 1.29 -9.45
C LEU A 286 -3.06 1.59 -9.09
N ALA A 287 -2.32 0.59 -8.61
CA ALA A 287 -0.88 0.68 -8.37
C ALA A 287 -0.18 -0.65 -8.64
N LEU A 288 1.10 -0.59 -9.03
CA LEU A 288 1.99 -1.73 -8.99
C LEU A 288 2.62 -1.76 -7.58
N THR A 289 1.97 -2.48 -6.67
CA THR A 289 2.23 -2.41 -5.23
C THR A 289 3.51 -3.09 -4.79
N GLU A 290 3.98 -4.06 -5.58
CA GLU A 290 5.34 -4.62 -5.51
C GLU A 290 5.82 -4.99 -6.91
N CYS A 291 7.08 -4.69 -7.19
CA CYS A 291 7.73 -5.16 -8.40
C CYS A 291 9.25 -5.22 -8.23
N GLY A 292 9.92 -5.80 -9.23
CA GLY A 292 11.37 -5.77 -9.26
C GLY A 292 11.99 -6.86 -10.12
N LEU A 293 13.26 -6.63 -10.45
CA LEU A 293 14.17 -7.63 -10.99
C LEU A 293 15.29 -7.84 -9.96
N LYS A 294 15.38 -9.01 -9.39
CA LYS A 294 16.36 -9.33 -8.34
C LYS A 294 17.79 -9.06 -8.79
N ASN A 295 18.51 -8.23 -8.01
CA ASN A 295 19.91 -7.83 -8.23
C ASN A 295 20.16 -7.10 -9.55
N LEU A 296 19.13 -6.69 -10.28
CA LEU A 296 19.20 -5.87 -11.49
C LEU A 296 20.35 -6.27 -12.44
N PRO A 297 20.43 -7.55 -12.89
CA PRO A 297 21.51 -8.02 -13.77
C PRO A 297 21.51 -7.32 -15.13
N ASP A 298 20.34 -6.85 -15.59
CA ASP A 298 20.22 -5.90 -16.70
C ASP A 298 20.15 -4.47 -16.16
N PRO A 299 21.23 -3.68 -16.27
CA PRO A 299 21.22 -2.32 -15.78
C PRO A 299 20.21 -1.40 -16.48
N THR A 300 19.80 -1.72 -17.71
CA THR A 300 18.85 -0.94 -18.51
C THR A 300 17.38 -1.24 -18.17
N TRP A 301 17.11 -2.16 -17.25
CA TRP A 301 15.78 -2.64 -16.90
C TRP A 301 14.79 -1.49 -16.61
N TRP A 302 15.23 -0.45 -15.95
CA TRP A 302 14.43 0.72 -15.62
C TRP A 302 13.80 1.40 -16.82
N THR A 303 14.62 1.66 -17.85
CA THR A 303 14.21 2.44 -19.03
C THR A 303 13.75 1.58 -20.17
N ARG A 304 14.30 0.36 -20.31
CA ARG A 304 13.99 -0.53 -21.45
C ARG A 304 12.83 -1.49 -21.16
N VAL A 305 12.74 -1.99 -19.94
CA VAL A 305 11.75 -3.02 -19.58
C VAL A 305 10.59 -2.43 -18.82
N LEU A 306 10.83 -1.81 -17.65
CA LEU A 306 9.77 -1.41 -16.72
C LEU A 306 9.01 -0.17 -17.20
N LYS A 307 9.72 0.95 -17.38
CA LYS A 307 9.09 2.25 -17.71
C LYS A 307 8.13 2.19 -18.92
N PRO A 308 8.48 1.56 -20.05
CA PRO A 308 7.58 1.49 -21.20
C PRO A 308 6.27 0.77 -20.92
N GLN A 309 6.22 -0.09 -19.91
CA GLN A 309 4.99 -0.76 -19.50
C GLN A 309 4.16 0.15 -18.57
N LEU A 310 4.80 0.79 -17.59
CA LEU A 310 4.12 1.69 -16.67
C LEU A 310 3.46 2.88 -17.38
N ASP A 311 4.11 3.43 -18.41
CA ASP A 311 3.63 4.57 -19.18
C ASP A 311 2.29 4.32 -19.92
N ARG A 312 1.85 3.06 -19.99
CA ARG A 312 0.60 2.68 -20.67
C ARG A 312 -0.63 2.72 -19.78
N TYR A 313 -0.43 2.80 -18.45
CA TYR A 313 -1.50 2.58 -17.48
C TYR A 313 -1.58 3.72 -16.47
N PRO A 314 -2.78 4.09 -16.02
CA PRO A 314 -2.98 5.15 -15.03
C PRO A 314 -2.66 4.64 -13.63
N LEU A 315 -1.39 4.47 -13.32
CA LEU A 315 -0.94 4.02 -12.01
C LEU A 315 -0.83 5.20 -11.04
N SER A 316 -1.21 5.00 -9.78
CA SER A 316 -0.94 5.94 -8.72
C SER A 316 0.53 5.89 -8.30
N TYR A 317 1.08 4.68 -8.19
CA TYR A 317 2.50 4.46 -7.90
C TYR A 317 2.95 3.08 -8.36
N PHE A 318 4.26 2.90 -8.42
CA PHE A 318 4.90 1.59 -8.42
C PHE A 318 5.93 1.55 -7.30
N LEU A 319 6.06 0.38 -6.67
CA LEU A 319 6.99 0.20 -5.55
C LEU A 319 7.91 -0.98 -5.85
N VAL A 320 9.22 -0.74 -5.77
CA VAL A 320 10.20 -1.82 -5.83
C VAL A 320 10.54 -2.31 -4.43
N TRP A 321 10.83 -3.62 -4.34
CA TRP A 321 11.18 -4.22 -3.07
C TRP A 321 12.51 -3.69 -2.55
N ARG A 322 12.83 -4.03 -1.33
CA ARG A 322 13.95 -3.53 -0.54
C ARG A 322 15.33 -3.75 -1.17
N ASN A 323 16.29 -2.96 -0.76
CA ASN A 323 17.71 -3.22 -0.93
C ASN A 323 18.29 -3.85 0.33
N ALA A 324 19.02 -4.96 0.18
CA ALA A 324 19.77 -5.59 1.25
C ALA A 324 21.11 -6.12 0.71
N LYS A 325 22.05 -6.41 1.60
CA LYS A 325 23.43 -6.78 1.25
C LYS A 325 23.58 -7.86 0.18
N HIS A 326 22.67 -8.82 0.12
CA HIS A 326 22.75 -9.97 -0.79
C HIS A 326 21.57 -10.05 -1.78
N GLU A 327 20.65 -9.09 -1.68
CA GLU A 327 19.47 -9.06 -2.51
C GLU A 327 18.96 -7.63 -2.58
N PHE A 328 18.84 -7.09 -3.80
CA PHE A 328 18.33 -5.73 -3.98
C PHE A 328 17.44 -5.64 -5.22
N PHE A 329 16.50 -4.70 -5.19
CA PHE A 329 15.55 -4.46 -6.26
C PHE A 329 15.50 -2.98 -6.68
N GLY A 330 16.02 -2.10 -5.82
CA GLY A 330 16.09 -0.66 -6.06
C GLY A 330 17.45 -0.19 -6.59
N PRO A 331 17.57 1.08 -6.95
CA PRO A 331 18.86 1.67 -7.31
C PRO A 331 19.78 1.73 -6.08
N ALA A 332 21.09 1.66 -6.29
CA ALA A 332 22.07 1.92 -5.25
C ALA A 332 23.27 2.69 -5.80
N PRO A 333 23.96 3.51 -4.96
CA PRO A 333 25.13 4.27 -5.38
C PRO A 333 26.24 3.35 -5.89
N GLY A 334 26.79 3.70 -7.05
CA GLY A 334 27.88 2.94 -7.68
C GLY A 334 27.45 1.73 -8.51
N GLU A 335 26.17 1.33 -8.44
CA GLU A 335 25.64 0.26 -9.27
C GLU A 335 25.43 0.73 -10.72
N LYS A 336 25.62 -0.18 -11.69
CA LYS A 336 25.48 0.13 -13.13
C LYS A 336 24.06 0.58 -13.49
N ASN A 337 23.05 0.10 -12.80
CA ASN A 337 21.66 0.45 -13.01
C ASN A 337 21.30 1.89 -12.56
N ALA A 338 22.12 2.52 -11.73
CA ALA A 338 21.89 3.88 -11.19
C ALA A 338 21.75 4.94 -12.29
N VAL A 339 22.49 4.81 -13.40
CA VAL A 339 22.40 5.75 -14.55
C VAL A 339 21.02 5.67 -15.18
N TYR A 340 20.52 4.47 -15.45
CA TYR A 340 19.21 4.24 -16.08
C TYR A 340 18.06 4.55 -15.13
N PHE A 341 18.22 4.31 -13.83
CA PHE A 341 17.25 4.78 -12.86
C PHE A 341 17.16 6.32 -12.86
N ASN A 342 18.29 7.00 -12.85
CA ASN A 342 18.33 8.47 -12.93
C ASN A 342 17.71 9.00 -14.24
N GLU A 343 17.88 8.30 -15.34
CA GLU A 343 17.21 8.63 -16.61
C GLU A 343 15.68 8.49 -16.46
N MET A 344 15.21 7.38 -15.90
CA MET A 344 13.79 7.13 -15.66
C MET A 344 13.16 8.22 -14.77
N VAL A 345 13.74 8.55 -13.63
CA VAL A 345 13.15 9.51 -12.68
C VAL A 345 13.31 10.98 -13.07
N ARG A 346 14.01 11.28 -14.16
CA ARG A 346 14.02 12.61 -14.80
C ARG A 346 12.87 12.81 -15.79
N SER A 347 12.13 11.76 -16.10
CA SER A 347 10.94 11.88 -16.95
C SER A 347 9.83 12.60 -16.18
N ASP A 348 9.12 13.50 -16.85
CA ASP A 348 8.09 14.35 -16.22
C ASP A 348 6.94 13.57 -15.57
N ASN A 349 6.73 12.32 -15.99
CA ASN A 349 5.67 11.45 -15.48
C ASN A 349 6.10 10.45 -14.41
N VAL A 350 7.35 10.51 -13.92
CA VAL A 350 7.84 9.71 -12.77
C VAL A 350 8.06 10.63 -11.59
N LEU A 351 7.20 10.53 -10.58
CA LEU A 351 7.16 11.46 -9.47
C LEU A 351 7.99 10.95 -8.29
N MET A 352 8.97 11.75 -7.89
CA MET A 352 9.76 11.56 -6.67
C MET A 352 9.18 12.41 -5.52
N LEU A 353 9.76 12.34 -4.33
CA LEU A 353 9.25 13.09 -3.17
C LEU A 353 9.14 14.60 -3.43
N LYS A 354 10.11 15.20 -4.11
CA LYS A 354 10.13 16.66 -4.42
C LYS A 354 8.93 17.08 -5.29
N ASP A 355 8.45 16.18 -6.16
CA ASP A 355 7.41 16.46 -7.15
C ASP A 355 6.01 16.40 -6.54
N ILE A 356 5.86 15.75 -5.37
CA ILE A 356 4.59 15.59 -4.66
C ILE A 356 4.46 16.48 -3.43
N LYS A 357 5.50 17.26 -3.08
CA LYS A 357 5.42 18.24 -1.99
C LYS A 357 4.55 19.41 -2.42
N LYS A 358 3.56 19.74 -1.63
CA LYS A 358 2.84 21.00 -1.70
C LYS A 358 3.16 21.86 -0.47
#